data_c91c2c3f076d3581600999e97132508e
#
_entry.id   c91c2c3f076d3581600999e97132508e
#
_cell.length_a   1.000
_cell.length_b   1.000
_cell.length_c   1.000
_cell.angle_alpha   90.00
_cell.angle_beta   90.00
_cell.angle_gamma   90.00
#
_symmetry.space_group_name_H-M   'P 1'
#
loop_
_entity.id
_entity.type
_entity.pdbx_description
1 polymer ?
#
loop_
_entity_poly.entity_id
_entity_poly.type
_entity_poly.pdbx_seq_one_letter_code
_entity_poly.pdbx_strand_id
1 'polypeptide(L)'
;LHDLDEAELKPYLQLERMIEAAFTCANRLFGLEFKPLDVALYHPDCRAWEVTRNGEHLAVFIGDYFARASKRSGAWCSAMRSQAKQPRVETPIVVNVCNFAKPPKGKPALLSYDDARTLFHEFGHALHQILSDVEFGSVSGTSVARDFVELPSQLYEHWLEVPRVLEEFATHAETSAAMPKALLDKVLAAATFDMGFQTVEYVASA
;
A
#
# COMPACT_ATOMS: atom_id res chain seq x y z
N LEU A 1 5.86 27.07 -0.52
CA LEU A 1 6.41 26.61 0.15
C LEU A 1 5.65 26.29 1.42
N HIS A 2 5.18 25.07 1.43
CA HIS A 2 4.42 24.54 2.55
C HIS A 2 5.43 24.19 3.64
N ASP A 3 5.32 24.83 4.79
CA ASP A 3 6.13 24.61 5.99
C ASP A 3 5.66 23.30 6.66
N LEU A 4 5.83 22.18 5.94
CA LEU A 4 5.50 20.84 6.41
C LEU A 4 6.77 20.20 6.96
N ASP A 5 6.85 20.12 8.30
CA ASP A 5 7.94 19.43 8.97
C ASP A 5 7.62 17.93 9.03
N GLU A 6 8.45 17.15 8.34
CA GLU A 6 8.33 15.69 8.34
C GLU A 6 8.47 15.09 9.76
N ALA A 7 9.25 15.72 10.63
CA ALA A 7 9.40 15.28 12.02
C ALA A 7 8.10 15.48 12.83
N GLU A 8 7.30 16.51 12.49
CA GLU A 8 5.97 16.72 13.08
C GLU A 8 4.94 15.70 12.58
N LEU A 9 5.07 15.24 11.32
CA LEU A 9 4.13 14.34 10.67
C LEU A 9 4.35 12.86 11.01
N LYS A 10 5.61 12.40 11.04
CA LYS A 10 5.97 10.99 11.27
C LYS A 10 5.27 10.32 12.46
N PRO A 11 5.09 10.95 13.64
CA PRO A 11 4.41 10.32 14.76
C PRO A 11 2.97 9.88 14.49
N TYR A 12 2.31 10.44 13.48
CA TYR A 12 0.94 10.11 13.08
C TYR A 12 0.87 9.00 12.02
N LEU A 13 1.96 8.72 11.31
CA LEU A 13 1.99 7.74 10.22
C LEU A 13 2.63 6.42 10.69
N GLN A 14 1.95 5.72 11.57
CA GLN A 14 2.37 4.40 12.05
C GLN A 14 2.10 3.35 10.99
N LEU A 15 3.07 2.48 10.67
CA LEU A 15 2.94 1.42 9.67
C LEU A 15 1.67 0.57 9.88
N GLU A 16 1.39 0.16 11.14
CA GLU A 16 0.22 -0.66 11.46
C GLU A 16 -1.09 0.06 11.10
N ARG A 17 -1.18 1.34 11.43
CA ARG A 17 -2.36 2.14 11.14
C ARG A 17 -2.52 2.41 9.64
N MET A 18 -1.40 2.57 8.91
CA MET A 18 -1.44 2.76 7.45
C MET A 18 -1.83 1.47 6.72
N ILE A 19 -1.41 0.30 7.20
CA ILE A 19 -1.89 -0.99 6.68
C ILE A 19 -3.40 -1.14 6.93
N GLU A 20 -3.86 -0.83 8.14
CA GLU A 20 -5.28 -0.87 8.48
C GLU A 20 -6.10 0.10 7.61
N ALA A 21 -5.58 1.30 7.35
CA ALA A 21 -6.19 2.27 6.45
C ALA A 21 -6.33 1.71 5.02
N ALA A 22 -5.24 1.14 4.47
CA ALA A 22 -5.27 0.54 3.15
C ALA A 22 -6.29 -0.62 3.08
N PHE A 23 -6.31 -1.51 4.05
CA PHE A 23 -7.28 -2.62 4.10
C PHE A 23 -8.72 -2.12 4.24
N THR A 24 -8.95 -1.08 5.04
CA THR A 24 -10.28 -0.48 5.21
C THR A 24 -10.77 0.18 3.91
N CYS A 25 -9.91 0.86 3.19
CA CYS A 25 -10.25 1.39 1.86
C CYS A 25 -10.62 0.26 0.90
N ALA A 26 -9.85 -0.84 0.85
CA ALA A 26 -10.16 -2.00 0.01
C ALA A 26 -11.47 -2.69 0.42
N ASN A 27 -11.77 -2.75 1.71
CA ASN A 27 -13.05 -3.27 2.20
C ASN A 27 -14.22 -2.40 1.74
N ARG A 28 -14.12 -1.08 1.92
CA ARG A 28 -15.18 -0.12 1.51
C ARG A 28 -15.42 -0.10 0.01
N LEU A 29 -14.36 -0.27 -0.80
CA LEU A 29 -14.45 -0.23 -2.25
C LEU A 29 -14.89 -1.55 -2.88
N PHE A 30 -14.35 -2.66 -2.37
CA PHE A 30 -14.43 -3.96 -3.05
C PHE A 30 -15.02 -5.08 -2.18
N GLY A 31 -15.36 -4.81 -0.91
CA GLY A 31 -15.86 -5.80 0.03
C GLY A 31 -14.81 -6.84 0.45
N LEU A 32 -13.52 -6.49 0.40
CA LEU A 32 -12.45 -7.39 0.78
C LEU A 32 -12.24 -7.42 2.30
N GLU A 33 -12.01 -8.60 2.85
CA GLU A 33 -11.62 -8.80 4.24
C GLU A 33 -10.22 -9.39 4.29
N PHE A 34 -9.39 -8.91 5.22
CA PHE A 34 -8.02 -9.35 5.42
C PHE A 34 -7.89 -10.00 6.81
N LYS A 35 -7.71 -11.31 6.85
CA LYS A 35 -7.58 -12.08 8.11
C LYS A 35 -6.13 -12.51 8.28
N PRO A 36 -5.46 -12.19 9.41
CA PRO A 36 -4.11 -12.67 9.67
C PRO A 36 -4.01 -14.18 9.48
N LEU A 37 -2.97 -14.62 8.76
CA LEU A 37 -2.70 -16.01 8.45
C LEU A 37 -1.38 -16.43 9.10
N ASP A 38 -1.45 -17.36 10.06
CA ASP A 38 -0.28 -17.90 10.75
C ASP A 38 0.32 -19.04 9.95
N VAL A 39 1.31 -18.71 9.13
CA VAL A 39 2.04 -19.66 8.27
C VAL A 39 3.52 -19.34 8.28
N ALA A 40 4.36 -20.34 8.04
CA ALA A 40 5.79 -20.14 7.86
C ALA A 40 6.06 -19.36 6.59
N LEU A 41 6.73 -18.21 6.72
CA LEU A 41 7.14 -17.34 5.62
C LEU A 41 8.67 -17.36 5.45
N TYR A 42 9.14 -16.86 4.32
CA TYR A 42 10.57 -16.82 3.98
C TYR A 42 11.41 -15.89 4.88
N HIS A 43 10.79 -15.01 5.67
CA HIS A 43 11.48 -14.15 6.64
C HIS A 43 10.54 -13.85 7.84
N PRO A 44 11.08 -13.77 9.08
CA PRO A 44 10.25 -13.54 10.28
C PRO A 44 9.57 -12.17 10.35
N ASP A 45 10.03 -11.18 9.59
CA ASP A 45 9.39 -9.86 9.51
C ASP A 45 8.23 -9.82 8.50
N CYS A 46 8.07 -10.87 7.68
CA CYS A 46 6.95 -10.96 6.76
C CYS A 46 5.66 -11.31 7.50
N ARG A 47 4.56 -10.82 7.00
CA ARG A 47 3.22 -11.10 7.50
C ARG A 47 2.33 -11.55 6.36
N ALA A 48 1.41 -12.47 6.63
CA ALA A 48 0.45 -12.95 5.65
C ALA A 48 -0.99 -12.70 6.11
N TRP A 49 -1.86 -12.50 5.14
CA TRP A 49 -3.31 -12.40 5.34
C TRP A 49 -4.03 -13.24 4.30
N GLU A 50 -5.03 -13.98 4.75
CA GLU A 50 -6.06 -14.49 3.87
C GLU A 50 -6.94 -13.33 3.43
N VAL A 51 -7.17 -13.22 2.12
CA VAL A 51 -8.09 -12.24 1.55
C VAL A 51 -9.36 -12.97 1.15
N THR A 52 -10.49 -12.52 1.72
CA THR A 52 -11.80 -13.07 1.40
C THR A 52 -12.74 -11.99 0.87
N ARG A 53 -13.76 -12.41 0.11
CA ARG A 53 -14.87 -11.57 -0.31
C ARG A 53 -16.17 -12.35 -0.16
N ASN A 54 -17.14 -11.80 0.57
CA ASN A 54 -18.40 -12.48 0.92
C ASN A 54 -18.17 -13.83 1.63
N GLY A 55 -17.09 -13.94 2.41
CA GLY A 55 -16.73 -15.17 3.12
C GLY A 55 -16.00 -16.23 2.28
N GLU A 56 -15.80 -16.01 0.98
CA GLU A 56 -15.09 -16.91 0.09
C GLU A 56 -13.62 -16.51 -0.05
N HIS A 57 -12.73 -17.51 -0.06
CA HIS A 57 -11.31 -17.31 -0.27
C HIS A 57 -11.03 -16.74 -1.66
N LEU A 58 -10.32 -15.62 -1.72
CA LEU A 58 -9.96 -14.94 -2.97
C LEU A 58 -8.44 -14.99 -3.24
N ALA A 59 -7.62 -14.75 -2.22
CA ALA A 59 -6.17 -14.61 -2.38
C ALA A 59 -5.43 -14.82 -1.05
N VAL A 60 -4.11 -14.90 -1.14
CA VAL A 60 -3.20 -14.66 -0.02
C VAL A 60 -2.39 -13.40 -0.31
N PHE A 61 -2.38 -12.48 0.64
CA PHE A 61 -1.55 -11.28 0.59
C PHE A 61 -0.40 -11.39 1.60
N ILE A 62 0.82 -11.04 1.18
CA ILE A 62 2.02 -11.05 2.00
C ILE A 62 2.62 -9.64 2.01
N GLY A 63 2.91 -9.12 3.20
CA GLY A 63 3.62 -7.85 3.39
C GLY A 63 5.02 -8.07 3.91
N ASP A 64 6.02 -7.58 3.18
CA ASP A 64 7.44 -7.58 3.54
C ASP A 64 7.95 -6.14 3.57
N TYR A 65 7.74 -5.45 4.68
CA TYR A 65 7.82 -3.99 4.74
C TYR A 65 9.21 -3.44 5.09
N PHE A 66 10.05 -4.19 5.82
CA PHE A 66 11.29 -3.64 6.39
C PHE A 66 12.52 -3.88 5.51
N ALA A 67 13.41 -2.90 5.47
CA ALA A 67 14.70 -3.01 4.83
C ALA A 67 15.58 -4.09 5.49
N ARG A 68 16.37 -4.79 4.69
CA ARG A 68 17.41 -5.71 5.13
C ARG A 68 18.46 -5.92 4.03
N ALA A 69 19.65 -6.40 4.39
CA ALA A 69 20.78 -6.55 3.48
C ALA A 69 20.51 -7.45 2.26
N SER A 70 19.57 -8.40 2.36
CA SER A 70 19.18 -9.28 1.25
C SER A 70 18.20 -8.68 0.25
N LYS A 71 17.69 -7.46 0.51
CA LYS A 71 16.82 -6.73 -0.40
C LYS A 71 17.59 -5.73 -1.25
N ARG A 72 17.14 -5.50 -2.48
CA ARG A 72 17.49 -4.30 -3.27
C ARG A 72 16.66 -3.11 -2.79
N SER A 73 17.08 -1.90 -3.13
CA SER A 73 16.36 -0.65 -2.85
C SER A 73 15.04 -0.56 -3.64
N GLY A 74 14.18 0.38 -3.22
CA GLY A 74 12.88 0.63 -3.82
C GLY A 74 11.77 -0.23 -3.19
N ALA A 75 10.59 -0.18 -3.79
CA ALA A 75 9.45 -1.01 -3.44
C ALA A 75 8.93 -1.73 -4.70
N TRP A 76 8.22 -2.83 -4.52
CA TRP A 76 7.61 -3.55 -5.64
C TRP A 76 6.52 -4.51 -5.16
N CYS A 77 5.61 -4.81 -6.07
CA CYS A 77 4.62 -5.88 -5.93
C CYS A 77 4.97 -7.05 -6.86
N SER A 78 4.77 -8.27 -6.40
CA SER A 78 4.95 -9.48 -7.22
C SER A 78 3.86 -10.50 -6.91
N ALA A 79 3.47 -11.30 -7.92
CA ALA A 79 2.71 -12.51 -7.72
C ALA A 79 3.65 -13.70 -7.56
N MET A 80 3.59 -14.39 -6.44
CA MET A 80 4.21 -15.72 -6.29
C MET A 80 3.37 -16.79 -7.02
N ARG A 81 2.08 -16.56 -7.15
CA ARG A 81 1.14 -17.30 -7.97
C ARG A 81 0.13 -16.33 -8.57
N SER A 82 -0.02 -16.35 -9.88
CA SER A 82 -0.99 -15.55 -10.60
C SER A 82 -2.37 -16.19 -10.54
N GLN A 83 -3.42 -15.36 -10.59
CA GLN A 83 -4.78 -15.84 -10.77
C GLN A 83 -4.95 -16.45 -12.16
N ALA A 84 -5.64 -17.58 -12.28
CA ALA A 84 -6.03 -18.19 -13.54
C ALA A 84 -7.29 -19.04 -13.35
N LYS A 85 -8.00 -19.32 -14.46
CA LYS A 85 -9.07 -20.32 -14.52
C LYS A 85 -8.66 -21.55 -15.33
N GLN A 86 -7.69 -21.41 -16.23
CA GLN A 86 -7.19 -22.47 -17.10
C GLN A 86 -5.68 -22.69 -16.89
N PRO A 87 -5.19 -23.94 -16.96
CA PRO A 87 -5.93 -25.21 -17.08
C PRO A 87 -6.67 -25.64 -15.81
N ARG A 88 -6.46 -24.92 -14.72
CA ARG A 88 -7.15 -25.12 -13.42
C ARG A 88 -7.36 -23.77 -12.74
N VAL A 89 -8.31 -23.73 -11.80
CA VAL A 89 -8.55 -22.52 -10.99
C VAL A 89 -7.38 -22.32 -10.02
N GLU A 90 -6.75 -21.16 -10.11
CA GLU A 90 -5.67 -20.70 -9.22
C GLU A 90 -6.05 -19.38 -8.58
N THR A 91 -6.01 -19.33 -7.26
CA THR A 91 -6.12 -18.07 -6.50
C THR A 91 -4.73 -17.43 -6.37
N PRO A 92 -4.60 -16.10 -6.45
CA PRO A 92 -3.30 -15.46 -6.44
C PRO A 92 -2.65 -15.47 -5.05
N ILE A 93 -1.31 -15.52 -5.03
CA ILE A 93 -0.48 -15.25 -3.86
C ILE A 93 0.36 -14.04 -4.21
N VAL A 94 0.11 -12.94 -3.53
CA VAL A 94 0.69 -11.62 -3.87
C VAL A 94 1.56 -11.14 -2.73
N VAL A 95 2.72 -10.58 -3.06
CA VAL A 95 3.64 -10.00 -2.07
C VAL A 95 3.96 -8.55 -2.40
N ASN A 96 3.81 -7.68 -1.42
CA ASN A 96 4.35 -6.33 -1.44
C ASN A 96 5.67 -6.29 -0.67
N VAL A 97 6.71 -5.76 -1.29
CA VAL A 97 8.03 -5.59 -0.71
C VAL A 97 8.35 -4.10 -0.63
N CYS A 98 8.62 -3.62 0.57
CA CYS A 98 9.08 -2.26 0.85
C CYS A 98 10.46 -2.28 1.53
N ASN A 99 11.03 -1.11 1.75
CA ASN A 99 12.31 -0.95 2.44
C ASN A 99 12.20 0.12 3.55
N PHE A 100 11.13 0.08 4.33
CA PHE A 100 10.95 0.99 5.45
C PHE A 100 11.98 0.74 6.56
N ALA A 101 12.31 1.78 7.31
CA ALA A 101 13.21 1.65 8.44
C ALA A 101 12.60 0.78 9.54
N LYS A 102 13.31 -0.30 9.91
CA LYS A 102 12.86 -1.17 11.01
C LYS A 102 13.03 -0.44 12.34
N PRO A 103 11.96 -0.31 13.14
CA PRO A 103 12.06 0.37 14.43
C PRO A 103 12.86 -0.44 15.44
N PRO A 104 13.40 0.19 16.50
CA PRO A 104 13.91 -0.52 17.66
C PRO A 104 12.83 -1.42 18.27
N LYS A 105 13.25 -2.51 18.92
CA LYS A 105 12.34 -3.47 19.55
C LYS A 105 11.37 -2.77 20.52
N GLY A 106 10.08 -3.02 20.34
CA GLY A 106 9.03 -2.46 21.18
C GLY A 106 8.61 -1.02 20.83
N LYS A 107 9.13 -0.45 19.74
CA LYS A 107 8.69 0.84 19.22
C LYS A 107 7.87 0.66 17.94
N PRO A 108 6.87 1.52 17.67
CA PRO A 108 6.15 1.50 16.41
C PRO A 108 7.06 1.90 15.24
N ALA A 109 6.81 1.35 14.07
CA ALA A 109 7.42 1.83 12.84
C ALA A 109 6.70 3.10 12.38
N LEU A 110 7.44 4.21 12.30
CA LEU A 110 6.92 5.51 11.87
C LEU A 110 7.37 5.77 10.43
N LEU A 111 6.42 6.04 9.56
CA LEU A 111 6.64 6.26 8.14
C LEU A 111 6.83 7.76 7.84
N SER A 112 7.61 8.08 6.81
CA SER A 112 7.46 9.36 6.13
C SER A 112 6.15 9.41 5.35
N TYR A 113 5.75 10.56 4.85
CA TYR A 113 4.58 10.65 3.98
C TYR A 113 4.80 9.86 2.67
N ASP A 114 6.01 9.92 2.12
CA ASP A 114 6.40 9.16 0.93
C ASP A 114 6.39 7.65 1.18
N ASP A 115 6.82 7.18 2.35
CA ASP A 115 6.71 5.76 2.73
C ASP A 115 5.25 5.31 2.79
N ALA A 116 4.37 6.12 3.41
CA ALA A 116 2.95 5.83 3.49
C ALA A 116 2.30 5.82 2.09
N ARG A 117 2.66 6.77 1.23
CA ARG A 117 2.21 6.82 -0.17
C ARG A 117 2.71 5.59 -0.95
N THR A 118 3.97 5.20 -0.78
CA THR A 118 4.54 3.97 -1.36
C THR A 118 3.78 2.73 -0.91
N LEU A 119 3.40 2.64 0.38
CA LEU A 119 2.58 1.55 0.89
C LEU A 119 1.25 1.43 0.13
N PHE A 120 0.56 2.55 -0.07
CA PHE A 120 -0.70 2.58 -0.81
C PHE A 120 -0.50 2.25 -2.29
N HIS A 121 0.56 2.76 -2.92
CA HIS A 121 0.93 2.46 -4.29
C HIS A 121 1.10 0.95 -4.51
N GLU A 122 2.01 0.31 -3.75
CA GLU A 122 2.27 -1.12 -3.88
C GLU A 122 1.03 -1.96 -3.56
N PHE A 123 0.20 -1.48 -2.62
CA PHE A 123 -1.05 -2.15 -2.31
C PHE A 123 -2.08 -2.01 -3.45
N GLY A 124 -2.06 -0.92 -4.21
CA GLY A 124 -2.84 -0.77 -5.44
C GLY A 124 -2.47 -1.81 -6.50
N HIS A 125 -1.17 -2.09 -6.69
CA HIS A 125 -0.72 -3.20 -7.53
C HIS A 125 -1.17 -4.56 -6.98
N ALA A 126 -1.11 -4.74 -5.66
CA ALA A 126 -1.58 -5.98 -5.03
C ALA A 126 -3.08 -6.19 -5.28
N LEU A 127 -3.91 -5.16 -5.16
CA LEU A 127 -5.34 -5.22 -5.46
C LEU A 127 -5.60 -5.55 -6.92
N HIS A 128 -4.83 -5.00 -7.86
CA HIS A 128 -4.91 -5.33 -9.27
C HIS A 128 -4.67 -6.83 -9.52
N GLN A 129 -3.75 -7.45 -8.78
CA GLN A 129 -3.50 -8.89 -8.86
C GLN A 129 -4.55 -9.72 -8.12
N ILE A 130 -4.96 -9.30 -6.93
CA ILE A 130 -5.95 -9.99 -6.08
C ILE A 130 -7.32 -10.04 -6.75
N LEU A 131 -7.73 -8.94 -7.40
CA LEU A 131 -9.04 -8.79 -8.04
C LEU A 131 -9.06 -9.25 -9.50
N SER A 132 -7.94 -9.78 -10.02
CA SER A 132 -7.88 -10.33 -11.36
C SER A 132 -8.83 -11.54 -11.49
N ASP A 133 -9.59 -11.58 -12.61
CA ASP A 133 -10.55 -12.66 -12.89
C ASP A 133 -10.51 -13.04 -14.38
N VAL A 134 -9.36 -13.56 -14.81
CA VAL A 134 -9.05 -13.91 -16.20
C VAL A 134 -8.92 -15.42 -16.39
N GLU A 135 -9.06 -15.87 -17.66
CA GLU A 135 -8.92 -17.28 -18.01
C GLU A 135 -7.47 -17.77 -17.87
N PHE A 136 -6.50 -16.96 -18.34
CA PHE A 136 -5.10 -17.36 -18.41
C PHE A 136 -4.22 -16.47 -17.51
N GLY A 137 -3.38 -17.09 -16.69
CA GLY A 137 -2.46 -16.39 -15.79
C GLY A 137 -1.46 -15.46 -16.49
N SER A 138 -1.18 -15.67 -17.78
CA SER A 138 -0.30 -14.81 -18.57
C SER A 138 -0.83 -13.41 -18.82
N VAL A 139 -2.11 -13.16 -18.60
CA VAL A 139 -2.78 -11.85 -18.73
C VAL A 139 -3.42 -11.43 -17.41
N SER A 140 -2.98 -12.02 -16.30
CA SER A 140 -3.49 -11.75 -14.95
C SER A 140 -2.78 -10.55 -14.31
N GLY A 141 -3.53 -9.78 -13.55
CA GLY A 141 -3.01 -8.71 -12.70
C GLY A 141 -2.16 -7.70 -13.45
N THR A 142 -0.90 -7.55 -13.06
CA THR A 142 0.04 -6.59 -13.65
C THR A 142 0.62 -7.04 -15.01
N SER A 143 0.19 -8.19 -15.55
CA SER A 143 0.53 -8.64 -16.92
C SER A 143 -0.35 -7.93 -17.96
N VAL A 144 -0.30 -6.62 -17.99
CA VAL A 144 -1.06 -5.70 -18.86
C VAL A 144 -0.12 -4.80 -19.65
N ALA A 145 -0.68 -3.99 -20.54
CA ALA A 145 0.09 -2.98 -21.27
C ALA A 145 0.82 -2.03 -20.31
N ARG A 146 2.03 -1.64 -20.67
CA ARG A 146 2.93 -0.89 -19.80
C ARG A 146 2.39 0.49 -19.41
N ASP A 147 1.63 1.10 -20.29
CA ASP A 147 0.96 2.39 -20.08
C ASP A 147 -0.28 2.30 -19.15
N PHE A 148 -0.73 1.09 -18.83
CA PHE A 148 -1.86 0.85 -17.93
C PHE A 148 -1.44 0.36 -16.54
N VAL A 149 -0.27 -0.29 -16.42
CA VAL A 149 0.11 -1.04 -15.20
C VAL A 149 0.12 -0.18 -13.93
N GLU A 150 0.47 1.10 -14.05
CA GLU A 150 0.52 2.04 -12.92
C GLU A 150 -0.83 2.70 -12.59
N LEU A 151 -1.85 2.55 -13.44
CA LEU A 151 -3.15 3.20 -13.18
C LEU A 151 -3.78 2.76 -11.84
N PRO A 152 -3.88 1.47 -11.51
CA PRO A 152 -4.45 1.03 -10.23
C PRO A 152 -3.62 1.47 -9.02
N SER A 153 -2.29 1.45 -9.12
CA SER A 153 -1.39 1.84 -8.04
C SER A 153 -1.44 3.34 -7.76
N GLN A 154 -1.32 4.18 -8.79
CA GLN A 154 -1.41 5.63 -8.67
C GLN A 154 -2.80 6.08 -8.21
N LEU A 155 -3.86 5.45 -8.71
CA LEU A 155 -5.21 5.74 -8.24
C LEU A 155 -5.39 5.40 -6.76
N TYR A 156 -4.73 4.34 -6.28
CA TYR A 156 -4.86 3.94 -4.88
C TYR A 156 -4.11 4.87 -3.91
N GLU A 157 -3.04 5.54 -4.35
CA GLU A 157 -2.35 6.58 -3.57
C GLU A 157 -3.30 7.69 -3.11
N HIS A 158 -4.26 8.07 -3.95
CA HIS A 158 -5.22 9.14 -3.62
C HIS A 158 -6.10 8.85 -2.41
N TRP A 159 -6.27 7.57 -2.02
CA TRP A 159 -7.01 7.25 -0.80
C TRP A 159 -6.29 7.71 0.46
N LEU A 160 -4.96 7.82 0.43
CA LEU A 160 -4.20 8.43 1.54
C LEU A 160 -4.49 9.94 1.67
N GLU A 161 -4.88 10.61 0.58
CA GLU A 161 -5.19 12.04 0.56
C GLU A 161 -6.65 12.35 0.95
N VAL A 162 -7.48 11.32 1.16
CA VAL A 162 -8.86 11.51 1.60
C VAL A 162 -8.87 11.94 3.07
N PRO A 163 -9.39 13.15 3.42
CA PRO A 163 -9.33 13.67 4.79
C PRO A 163 -9.85 12.68 5.83
N ARG A 164 -10.96 12.00 5.55
CA ARG A 164 -11.56 11.01 6.45
C ARG A 164 -10.62 9.83 6.75
N VAL A 165 -9.77 9.43 5.80
CA VAL A 165 -8.81 8.33 6.00
C VAL A 165 -7.73 8.80 6.98
N LEU A 166 -7.17 9.98 6.78
CA LEU A 166 -6.17 10.53 7.70
C LEU A 166 -6.75 10.83 9.08
N GLU A 167 -7.97 11.37 9.17
CA GLU A 167 -8.66 11.59 10.45
C GLU A 167 -8.89 10.30 11.25
N GLU A 168 -9.19 9.19 10.57
CA GLU A 168 -9.49 7.90 11.21
C GLU A 168 -8.22 7.13 11.58
N PHE A 169 -7.17 7.18 10.75
CA PHE A 169 -6.00 6.30 10.88
C PHE A 169 -4.70 7.01 11.25
N ALA A 170 -4.54 8.31 10.96
CA ALA A 170 -3.34 9.05 11.33
C ALA A 170 -3.42 9.51 12.80
N THR A 171 -3.07 8.60 13.70
CA THR A 171 -3.10 8.83 15.15
C THR A 171 -1.69 8.84 15.73
N HIS A 172 -1.44 9.76 16.67
CA HIS A 172 -0.12 9.92 17.28
C HIS A 172 0.33 8.68 18.05
N ALA A 173 1.54 8.21 17.78
CA ALA A 173 2.07 6.94 18.26
C ALA A 173 2.13 6.80 19.79
N GLU A 174 2.28 7.90 20.52
CA GLU A 174 2.38 7.88 21.99
C GLU A 174 1.06 8.24 22.67
N THR A 175 0.31 9.19 22.09
CA THR A 175 -0.89 9.75 22.75
C THR A 175 -2.19 9.20 22.19
N SER A 176 -2.13 8.52 21.03
CA SER A 176 -3.33 8.08 20.26
C SER A 176 -4.24 9.23 19.82
N ALA A 177 -3.80 10.48 19.97
CA ALA A 177 -4.55 11.63 19.50
C ALA A 177 -4.62 11.65 17.96
N ALA A 178 -5.77 12.06 17.43
CA ALA A 178 -5.91 12.28 15.99
C ALA A 178 -4.97 13.40 15.51
N MET A 179 -4.60 13.35 14.23
CA MET A 179 -3.79 14.41 13.62
C MET A 179 -4.50 15.77 13.75
N PRO A 180 -3.81 16.82 14.22
CA PRO A 180 -4.39 18.16 14.28
C PRO A 180 -4.86 18.64 12.91
N LYS A 181 -6.03 19.27 12.87
CA LYS A 181 -6.58 19.78 11.59
C LYS A 181 -5.60 20.68 10.82
N ALA A 182 -4.86 21.53 11.53
CA ALA A 182 -3.87 22.40 10.90
C ALA A 182 -2.74 21.63 10.20
N LEU A 183 -2.31 20.47 10.76
CA LEU A 183 -1.32 19.61 10.14
C LEU A 183 -1.93 18.84 8.95
N LEU A 184 -3.14 18.33 9.09
CA LEU A 184 -3.90 17.72 8.01
C LEU A 184 -4.05 18.66 6.82
N ASP A 185 -4.48 19.89 7.05
CA ASP A 185 -4.65 20.91 6.00
C ASP A 185 -3.32 21.21 5.28
N LYS A 186 -2.18 21.23 6.00
CA LYS A 186 -0.84 21.36 5.40
C LYS A 186 -0.48 20.16 4.51
N VAL A 187 -0.75 18.93 4.96
CA VAL A 187 -0.48 17.70 4.19
C VAL A 187 -1.28 17.72 2.89
N LEU A 188 -2.57 18.01 2.96
CA LEU A 188 -3.44 18.07 1.78
C LEU A 188 -3.04 19.20 0.81
N ALA A 189 -2.63 20.35 1.33
CA ALA A 189 -2.14 21.45 0.49
C ALA A 189 -0.78 21.11 -0.18
N ALA A 190 0.09 20.34 0.48
CA ALA A 190 1.38 19.91 -0.07
C ALA A 190 1.21 18.90 -1.20
N ALA A 191 0.17 18.07 -1.19
CA ALA A 191 -0.09 17.05 -2.21
C ALA A 191 -0.25 17.62 -3.63
N THR A 192 -0.71 18.88 -3.75
CA THR A 192 -0.87 19.56 -5.05
C THR A 192 0.31 20.44 -5.45
N PHE A 193 1.34 20.52 -4.58
CA PHE A 193 2.53 21.33 -4.86
C PHE A 193 3.35 20.73 -6.00
N ASP A 194 3.83 21.56 -6.90
CA ASP A 194 4.65 21.19 -8.08
C ASP A 194 4.01 20.25 -9.11
N MET A 195 2.74 19.88 -8.99
CA MET A 195 2.07 19.00 -9.96
C MET A 195 2.14 19.54 -11.39
N GLY A 196 2.06 20.86 -11.57
CA GLY A 196 2.20 21.49 -12.88
C GLY A 196 3.59 21.29 -13.47
N PHE A 197 4.64 21.45 -12.67
CA PHE A 197 6.02 21.21 -13.09
C PHE A 197 6.24 19.72 -13.44
N GLN A 198 5.84 18.81 -12.56
CA GLN A 198 5.96 17.36 -12.80
C GLN A 198 5.22 16.93 -14.06
N THR A 199 4.02 17.46 -14.30
CA THR A 199 3.24 17.16 -15.50
C THR A 199 3.96 17.64 -16.76
N VAL A 200 4.53 18.87 -16.75
CA VAL A 200 5.28 19.42 -17.90
C VAL A 200 6.56 18.61 -18.14
N GLU A 201 7.30 18.27 -17.08
CA GLU A 201 8.51 17.45 -17.17
C GLU A 201 8.20 16.07 -17.78
N TYR A 202 7.14 15.41 -17.30
CA TYR A 202 6.71 14.12 -17.81
C TYR A 202 6.32 14.18 -19.30
N VAL A 203 5.48 15.15 -19.67
CA VAL A 203 5.03 15.33 -21.07
C VAL A 203 6.19 15.71 -21.98
N ALA A 204 7.16 16.50 -21.51
CA ALA A 204 8.34 16.88 -22.29
C ALA A 204 9.33 15.73 -22.50
N SER A 205 9.29 14.69 -21.65
CA SER A 205 10.16 13.50 -21.73
C SER A 205 9.51 12.32 -22.47
N ALA A 206 8.23 12.40 -22.77
CA ALA A 206 7.46 11.39 -23.50
C ALA A 206 7.54 11.59 -25.03
#